data_49e85a71b9af571a87818a7b99881ba3
#
_entry.id   49e85a71b9af571a87818a7b99881ba3
#
_cell.length_a   1.000
_cell.length_b   1.000
_cell.length_c   1.000
_cell.angle_alpha   90.00
_cell.angle_beta   90.00
_cell.angle_gamma   90.00
#
_symmetry.space_group_name_H-M   'P 1'
#
loop_
_entity.id
_entity.type
_entity.pdbx_description
1 polymer ?
#
loop_
_entity_poly.entity_id
_entity_poly.type
_entity_poly.pdbx_seq_one_letter_code
_entity_poly.pdbx_strand_id
1 'polypeptide(L)'
;YYDSDDNQVTDEWKKDGGKWFYLNEDGDMETDAWVDDDYYVGSDGAMLVNQWIKVADDDDSSDPDDDGENWYYFNNKGKKVTDDKKKINGKTYYFNTDGEMRYGWFEDNGDWYYLGTEDEGWRTDAQWLWLEEPNEDDEDNDSMPSHDDDCSLCDSEGWYYFQNDGKAYRDNSKKKKINGKYYYFNEHGQMLYEWINTKDKSATDGSVSTEFVLDGDRAGASASDMIYANEVEDGSRAAGWYEIDGAEDRGNDNDTDWYFFKKGEAKKAGAEDAQTDSTGTTQYRKKIKINGKYFCFDQDGKMQTGLQRIAGHTYYFDDNGYMKTGKTTADDDNDDTFTFYF
;
A
#
# COMPACT_ATOMS: atom_id res chain seq x y z
N TYR A 1 -20.37 5.75 -54.03
CA TYR A 1 -20.07 4.43 -54.55
C TYR A 1 -21.28 3.86 -55.33
N TYR A 2 -21.04 3.20 -56.44
CA TYR A 2 -22.09 2.57 -57.26
C TYR A 2 -21.77 1.09 -57.43
N ASP A 3 -22.81 0.26 -57.42
CA ASP A 3 -22.66 -1.19 -57.65
C ASP A 3 -22.48 -1.50 -59.17
N SER A 4 -22.40 -2.79 -59.53
CA SER A 4 -22.22 -3.24 -60.89
C SER A 4 -23.43 -2.95 -61.81
N ASP A 5 -24.54 -2.61 -61.23
CA ASP A 5 -25.81 -2.31 -61.93
C ASP A 5 -26.12 -0.80 -61.97
N ASP A 6 -25.10 0.04 -61.64
CA ASP A 6 -25.17 1.50 -61.56
C ASP A 6 -26.11 2.04 -60.47
N ASN A 7 -26.44 1.25 -59.42
CA ASN A 7 -27.20 1.76 -58.29
C ASN A 7 -26.24 2.37 -57.27
N GLN A 8 -26.63 3.49 -56.67
CA GLN A 8 -25.93 4.06 -55.55
C GLN A 8 -26.06 3.11 -54.36
N VAL A 9 -24.92 2.82 -53.71
CA VAL A 9 -24.88 2.01 -52.52
C VAL A 9 -25.01 2.92 -51.33
N THR A 10 -25.91 2.58 -50.40
CA THR A 10 -26.20 3.33 -49.20
C THR A 10 -26.30 2.36 -48.03
N ASP A 11 -26.01 2.83 -46.81
CA ASP A 11 -26.15 2.10 -45.55
C ASP A 11 -25.46 0.73 -45.58
N GLU A 12 -24.21 0.70 -46.07
CA GLU A 12 -23.48 -0.55 -46.27
C GLU A 12 -21.96 -0.39 -46.20
N TRP A 13 -21.32 -1.40 -45.62
CA TRP A 13 -19.86 -1.54 -45.63
C TRP A 13 -19.34 -1.96 -47.01
N LYS A 14 -18.36 -1.23 -47.51
CA LYS A 14 -17.63 -1.58 -48.76
C LYS A 14 -16.16 -1.73 -48.53
N LYS A 15 -15.56 -2.70 -49.22
CA LYS A 15 -14.13 -2.96 -49.15
C LYS A 15 -13.42 -2.44 -50.39
N ASP A 16 -12.46 -1.54 -50.18
CA ASP A 16 -11.58 -1.06 -51.24
C ASP A 16 -10.13 -1.01 -50.75
N GLY A 17 -9.18 -1.34 -51.62
CA GLY A 17 -7.74 -1.33 -51.28
C GLY A 17 -7.35 -2.14 -50.03
N GLY A 18 -8.17 -3.10 -49.61
CA GLY A 18 -7.96 -3.89 -48.41
C GLY A 18 -8.54 -3.30 -47.12
N LYS A 19 -9.04 -2.06 -47.18
CA LYS A 19 -9.71 -1.37 -46.08
C LYS A 19 -11.24 -1.45 -46.24
N TRP A 20 -11.94 -1.31 -45.10
CA TRP A 20 -13.41 -1.21 -45.10
C TRP A 20 -13.80 0.24 -44.86
N PHE A 21 -14.86 0.68 -45.60
CA PHE A 21 -15.48 2.01 -45.58
C PHE A 21 -16.97 1.85 -45.42
N TYR A 22 -17.61 2.75 -44.68
CA TYR A 22 -19.05 2.77 -44.52
C TYR A 22 -19.68 3.89 -45.37
N LEU A 23 -20.73 3.57 -46.06
CA LEU A 23 -21.54 4.53 -46.82
C LEU A 23 -22.84 4.71 -46.08
N ASN A 24 -23.17 5.95 -45.71
CA ASN A 24 -24.41 6.28 -44.99
C ASN A 24 -25.65 6.18 -45.86
N GLU A 25 -26.83 6.55 -45.31
CA GLU A 25 -28.12 6.51 -46.02
C GLU A 25 -28.14 7.38 -47.30
N ASP A 26 -27.36 8.44 -47.36
CA ASP A 26 -27.22 9.30 -48.53
C ASP A 26 -26.17 8.75 -49.54
N GLY A 27 -25.47 7.69 -49.22
CA GLY A 27 -24.41 7.10 -50.00
C GLY A 27 -23.08 7.84 -49.91
N ASP A 28 -22.93 8.72 -48.93
CA ASP A 28 -21.70 9.42 -48.65
C ASP A 28 -20.82 8.54 -47.74
N MET A 29 -19.50 8.64 -47.90
CA MET A 29 -18.55 7.91 -47.05
C MET A 29 -18.43 8.60 -45.71
N GLU A 30 -18.68 7.85 -44.62
CA GLU A 30 -18.49 8.33 -43.26
C GLU A 30 -17.00 8.50 -42.92
N THR A 31 -16.70 9.55 -42.14
CA THR A 31 -15.35 9.84 -41.63
C THR A 31 -15.44 10.37 -40.22
N ASP A 32 -14.43 10.00 -39.37
CA ASP A 32 -14.37 10.38 -37.96
C ASP A 32 -15.70 10.14 -37.23
N ALA A 33 -16.27 8.94 -37.41
CA ALA A 33 -17.62 8.62 -36.95
C ALA A 33 -17.76 7.19 -36.43
N TRP A 34 -18.67 7.01 -35.47
CA TRP A 34 -19.17 5.72 -35.04
C TRP A 34 -20.09 5.10 -36.09
N VAL A 35 -20.03 3.79 -36.21
CA VAL A 35 -20.94 3.02 -37.10
C VAL A 35 -21.47 1.82 -36.31
N ASP A 36 -22.80 1.73 -36.19
CA ASP A 36 -23.52 0.66 -35.48
C ASP A 36 -23.02 0.46 -34.02
N ASP A 37 -22.60 1.51 -33.34
CA ASP A 37 -22.02 1.54 -31.95
C ASP A 37 -20.84 0.60 -31.73
N ASP A 38 -20.50 -0.21 -32.70
CA ASP A 38 -19.48 -1.27 -32.61
C ASP A 38 -18.18 -0.95 -33.36
N TYR A 39 -18.23 -0.03 -34.33
CA TYR A 39 -17.13 0.28 -35.24
C TYR A 39 -16.85 1.77 -35.27
N TYR A 40 -15.63 2.13 -35.63
CA TYR A 40 -15.26 3.52 -35.88
C TYR A 40 -14.51 3.65 -37.19
N VAL A 41 -14.85 4.66 -37.99
CA VAL A 41 -14.09 5.04 -39.17
C VAL A 41 -13.29 6.29 -38.90
N GLY A 42 -12.01 6.29 -39.26
CA GLY A 42 -11.14 7.44 -39.06
C GLY A 42 -11.29 8.53 -40.10
N SER A 43 -10.43 9.54 -40.02
CA SER A 43 -10.46 10.71 -40.91
C SER A 43 -10.25 10.37 -42.41
N ASP A 44 -9.71 9.21 -42.71
CA ASP A 44 -9.60 8.70 -44.08
C ASP A 44 -10.81 7.82 -44.49
N GLY A 45 -11.82 7.74 -43.63
CA GLY A 45 -13.02 6.92 -43.79
C GLY A 45 -12.79 5.42 -43.59
N ALA A 46 -11.57 5.00 -43.30
CA ALA A 46 -11.27 3.59 -43.12
C ALA A 46 -11.63 3.11 -41.71
N MET A 47 -12.28 1.94 -41.64
CA MET A 47 -12.55 1.26 -40.36
C MET A 47 -11.27 0.99 -39.57
N LEU A 48 -11.26 1.35 -38.30
CA LEU A 48 -10.13 1.07 -37.39
C LEU A 48 -10.03 -0.42 -37.08
N VAL A 49 -8.81 -0.98 -37.16
CA VAL A 49 -8.51 -2.37 -36.83
C VAL A 49 -7.21 -2.46 -36.08
N ASN A 50 -7.18 -3.18 -34.93
CA ASN A 50 -6.05 -3.27 -34.03
C ASN A 50 -5.48 -1.90 -33.61
N GLN A 51 -6.36 -0.95 -33.35
CA GLN A 51 -6.00 0.44 -33.06
C GLN A 51 -6.76 0.97 -31.85
N TRP A 52 -6.11 1.91 -31.17
CA TRP A 52 -6.68 2.75 -30.14
C TRP A 52 -7.18 4.06 -30.77
N ILE A 53 -8.25 4.61 -30.18
CA ILE A 53 -8.67 5.98 -30.41
C ILE A 53 -9.22 6.57 -29.12
N LYS A 54 -9.02 7.87 -28.93
CA LYS A 54 -9.69 8.66 -27.90
C LYS A 54 -10.71 9.55 -28.58
N VAL A 55 -11.96 9.34 -28.32
CA VAL A 55 -13.08 10.06 -28.92
C VAL A 55 -14.24 10.15 -27.95
N ALA A 56 -15.13 11.12 -28.18
CA ALA A 56 -16.39 11.21 -27.47
C ALA A 56 -17.25 9.98 -27.72
N ASP A 57 -18.05 9.60 -26.73
CA ASP A 57 -19.08 8.59 -26.86
C ASP A 57 -20.12 9.01 -27.92
N ASP A 58 -20.84 8.03 -28.48
CA ASP A 58 -21.92 8.29 -29.44
C ASP A 58 -23.19 8.86 -28.75
N ASP A 59 -23.28 8.73 -27.46
CA ASP A 59 -24.36 9.28 -26.64
C ASP A 59 -24.04 10.76 -26.31
N ASP A 60 -24.86 11.64 -26.80
CA ASP A 60 -24.76 13.10 -26.64
C ASP A 60 -24.96 13.46 -25.14
N SER A 61 -23.91 13.20 -24.32
CA SER A 61 -23.91 13.50 -22.89
C SER A 61 -24.21 15.00 -22.71
N SER A 62 -25.30 15.28 -22.03
CA SER A 62 -25.74 16.64 -21.76
C SER A 62 -25.01 17.28 -20.58
N ASP A 63 -23.97 16.61 -20.05
CA ASP A 63 -23.13 17.14 -18.97
C ASP A 63 -22.04 18.05 -19.55
N PRO A 64 -22.11 19.37 -19.29
CA PRO A 64 -21.14 20.33 -19.83
C PRO A 64 -19.75 20.23 -19.16
N ASP A 65 -19.59 19.46 -18.10
CA ASP A 65 -18.32 19.24 -17.39
C ASP A 65 -17.65 17.91 -17.82
N ASP A 66 -18.37 17.04 -18.52
CA ASP A 66 -17.82 15.85 -19.16
C ASP A 66 -17.22 16.27 -20.52
N ASP A 67 -15.89 16.21 -20.68
CA ASP A 67 -15.23 16.41 -21.98
C ASP A 67 -15.49 15.22 -22.92
N GLY A 68 -16.11 14.16 -22.39
CA GLY A 68 -16.75 13.08 -23.14
C GLY A 68 -15.82 12.23 -23.98
N GLU A 69 -14.50 12.39 -23.84
CA GLU A 69 -13.54 11.63 -24.63
C GLU A 69 -12.99 10.45 -23.84
N ASN A 70 -13.29 9.23 -24.30
CA ASN A 70 -12.81 7.97 -23.74
C ASN A 70 -11.90 7.22 -24.70
N TRP A 71 -11.02 6.36 -24.14
CA TRP A 71 -10.18 5.49 -24.94
C TRP A 71 -10.91 4.20 -25.31
N TYR A 72 -10.94 3.88 -26.61
CA TYR A 72 -11.49 2.65 -27.15
C TYR A 72 -10.44 1.85 -27.91
N TYR A 73 -10.58 0.53 -27.92
CA TYR A 73 -9.73 -0.36 -28.71
C TYR A 73 -10.54 -1.22 -29.67
N PHE A 74 -10.19 -1.15 -30.93
CA PHE A 74 -10.81 -1.97 -32.00
C PHE A 74 -9.96 -3.19 -32.29
N ASN A 75 -10.58 -4.37 -32.27
CA ASN A 75 -9.90 -5.64 -32.49
C ASN A 75 -9.52 -5.84 -33.97
N ASN A 76 -8.96 -7.01 -34.31
CA ASN A 76 -8.54 -7.34 -35.68
C ASN A 76 -9.70 -7.50 -36.69
N LYS A 77 -10.94 -7.43 -36.24
CA LYS A 77 -12.15 -7.43 -37.07
C LYS A 77 -12.78 -6.04 -37.15
N GLY A 78 -12.15 -5.04 -36.54
CA GLY A 78 -12.65 -3.68 -36.45
C GLY A 78 -13.73 -3.47 -35.41
N LYS A 79 -14.10 -4.49 -34.64
CA LYS A 79 -15.13 -4.37 -33.62
C LYS A 79 -14.55 -3.83 -32.31
N LYS A 80 -15.23 -2.88 -31.68
CA LYS A 80 -14.97 -2.37 -30.34
C LYS A 80 -14.84 -3.52 -29.32
N VAL A 81 -13.90 -3.44 -28.42
CA VAL A 81 -13.77 -4.38 -27.29
C VAL A 81 -14.62 -3.87 -26.14
N THR A 82 -15.54 -4.67 -25.65
CA THR A 82 -16.47 -4.36 -24.56
C THR A 82 -16.44 -5.43 -23.50
N ASP A 83 -16.70 -5.09 -22.24
CA ASP A 83 -16.87 -6.00 -21.09
C ASP A 83 -15.85 -7.14 -21.05
N ASP A 84 -14.59 -6.82 -21.33
CA ASP A 84 -13.51 -7.82 -21.43
C ASP A 84 -12.17 -7.25 -20.91
N LYS A 85 -11.28 -8.14 -20.52
CA LYS A 85 -9.87 -7.81 -20.32
C LYS A 85 -9.07 -8.29 -21.52
N LYS A 86 -8.18 -7.44 -22.01
CA LYS A 86 -7.40 -7.75 -23.20
C LYS A 86 -5.92 -7.46 -23.02
N LYS A 87 -5.11 -8.39 -23.51
CA LYS A 87 -3.65 -8.16 -23.58
C LYS A 87 -3.29 -7.52 -24.92
N ILE A 88 -2.80 -6.27 -24.88
CA ILE A 88 -2.41 -5.48 -26.04
C ILE A 88 -0.96 -5.06 -25.85
N ASN A 89 -0.08 -5.40 -26.79
CA ASN A 89 1.35 -5.08 -26.74
C ASN A 89 2.04 -5.45 -25.41
N GLY A 90 1.61 -6.55 -24.78
CA GLY A 90 2.21 -7.06 -23.54
C GLY A 90 1.59 -6.54 -22.26
N LYS A 91 0.79 -5.47 -22.32
CA LYS A 91 0.05 -4.88 -21.19
C LYS A 91 -1.39 -5.40 -21.15
N THR A 92 -2.00 -5.46 -19.97
CA THR A 92 -3.39 -5.91 -19.78
C THR A 92 -4.26 -4.71 -19.50
N TYR A 93 -5.34 -4.57 -20.25
CA TYR A 93 -6.33 -3.53 -20.17
C TYR A 93 -7.70 -4.12 -19.84
N TYR A 94 -8.56 -3.32 -19.24
CA TYR A 94 -9.95 -3.67 -18.95
C TYR A 94 -10.87 -2.66 -19.62
N PHE A 95 -12.02 -3.13 -20.09
CA PHE A 95 -13.02 -2.32 -20.78
C PHE A 95 -14.38 -2.52 -20.11
N ASN A 96 -15.15 -1.45 -19.98
CA ASN A 96 -16.51 -1.53 -19.48
C ASN A 96 -17.49 -2.06 -20.55
N THR A 97 -18.79 -2.09 -20.24
CA THR A 97 -19.85 -2.55 -21.14
C THR A 97 -19.95 -1.71 -22.40
N ASP A 98 -19.63 -0.43 -22.32
CA ASP A 98 -19.70 0.53 -23.43
C ASP A 98 -18.41 0.54 -24.26
N GLY A 99 -17.38 -0.18 -23.78
CA GLY A 99 -16.11 -0.36 -24.46
C GLY A 99 -15.07 0.69 -24.11
N GLU A 100 -15.33 1.50 -23.12
CA GLU A 100 -14.38 2.48 -22.60
C GLU A 100 -13.27 1.77 -21.81
N MET A 101 -12.06 2.23 -22.00
CA MET A 101 -10.91 1.72 -21.26
C MET A 101 -10.98 2.18 -19.81
N ARG A 102 -10.97 1.23 -18.88
CA ARG A 102 -10.91 1.53 -17.45
C ARG A 102 -9.52 2.00 -17.04
N TYR A 103 -9.47 2.88 -16.05
CA TYR A 103 -8.23 3.40 -15.43
C TYR A 103 -8.41 3.56 -13.92
N GLY A 104 -7.37 3.97 -13.21
CA GLY A 104 -7.40 4.16 -11.76
C GLY A 104 -7.60 2.87 -10.98
N TRP A 105 -8.25 2.98 -9.83
CA TRP A 105 -8.64 1.85 -9.02
C TRP A 105 -9.75 1.04 -9.69
N PHE A 106 -9.67 -0.27 -9.55
CA PHE A 106 -10.62 -1.19 -10.18
C PHE A 106 -10.80 -2.46 -9.34
N GLU A 107 -12.06 -2.84 -9.09
CA GLU A 107 -12.39 -4.09 -8.44
C GLU A 107 -12.96 -5.10 -9.46
N ASP A 108 -12.41 -6.32 -9.45
CA ASP A 108 -12.93 -7.46 -10.20
C ASP A 108 -13.05 -8.68 -9.28
N ASN A 109 -14.28 -9.09 -8.97
CA ASN A 109 -14.59 -10.23 -8.11
C ASN A 109 -13.97 -10.19 -6.71
N GLY A 110 -13.89 -9.01 -6.08
CA GLY A 110 -13.32 -8.78 -4.75
C GLY A 110 -11.80 -8.64 -4.73
N ASP A 111 -11.15 -8.72 -5.87
CA ASP A 111 -9.72 -8.42 -6.02
C ASP A 111 -9.53 -6.99 -6.52
N TRP A 112 -8.64 -6.23 -5.91
CA TRP A 112 -8.35 -4.86 -6.29
C TRP A 112 -7.16 -4.77 -7.22
N TYR A 113 -7.28 -3.88 -8.20
CA TYR A 113 -6.27 -3.59 -9.21
C TYR A 113 -6.07 -2.09 -9.34
N TYR A 114 -4.93 -1.69 -9.89
CA TYR A 114 -4.70 -0.33 -10.33
C TYR A 114 -4.31 -0.32 -11.81
N LEU A 115 -5.03 0.44 -12.60
CA LEU A 115 -4.95 0.43 -14.05
C LEU A 115 -4.17 1.64 -14.63
N GLY A 116 -3.42 2.35 -13.77
CA GLY A 116 -2.69 3.55 -14.18
C GLY A 116 -3.60 4.78 -14.30
N THR A 117 -3.11 5.81 -14.96
CA THR A 117 -3.86 7.03 -15.23
C THR A 117 -4.83 6.85 -16.39
N GLU A 118 -5.72 7.82 -16.61
CA GLU A 118 -6.67 7.87 -17.73
C GLU A 118 -6.01 7.58 -19.09
N ASP A 119 -4.83 8.14 -19.37
CA ASP A 119 -4.10 7.89 -20.61
C ASP A 119 -3.27 6.60 -20.62
N GLU A 120 -3.13 5.93 -19.47
CA GLU A 120 -2.37 4.70 -19.35
C GLU A 120 -3.26 3.46 -19.46
N GLY A 121 -4.24 3.31 -18.58
CA GLY A 121 -5.26 2.26 -18.56
C GLY A 121 -4.74 0.82 -18.40
N TRP A 122 -3.43 0.59 -18.28
CA TRP A 122 -2.93 -0.76 -18.15
C TRP A 122 -2.73 -1.18 -16.70
N ARG A 123 -3.03 -2.45 -16.44
CA ARG A 123 -2.87 -3.06 -15.14
C ARG A 123 -1.43 -3.00 -14.62
N THR A 124 -1.29 -2.53 -13.41
CA THR A 124 -0.03 -2.54 -12.64
C THR A 124 0.29 -3.95 -12.16
N ASP A 125 1.46 -4.48 -12.52
CA ASP A 125 1.92 -5.81 -12.13
C ASP A 125 3.28 -5.75 -11.42
N ALA A 126 3.44 -6.52 -10.34
CA ALA A 126 4.71 -6.78 -9.64
C ALA A 126 5.48 -5.54 -9.16
N GLN A 127 4.80 -4.51 -8.66
CA GLN A 127 5.44 -3.27 -8.22
C GLN A 127 4.73 -2.60 -7.05
N TRP A 128 5.45 -1.66 -6.43
CA TRP A 128 4.94 -0.75 -5.43
C TRP A 128 4.48 0.54 -6.10
N LEU A 129 3.35 1.08 -5.63
CA LEU A 129 2.88 2.42 -5.97
C LEU A 129 2.47 3.16 -4.70
N TRP A 130 2.76 4.45 -4.68
CA TRP A 130 2.18 5.40 -3.74
C TRP A 130 0.92 5.97 -4.37
N LEU A 131 -0.24 5.72 -3.75
CA LEU A 131 -1.55 6.07 -4.31
C LEU A 131 -2.44 6.67 -3.24
N GLU A 132 -3.33 7.54 -3.66
CA GLU A 132 -4.50 7.89 -2.88
C GLU A 132 -5.37 6.63 -2.69
N GLU A 133 -6.07 6.57 -1.55
CA GLU A 133 -7.02 5.50 -1.30
C GLU A 133 -8.18 5.54 -2.33
N PRO A 134 -8.85 4.41 -2.60
CA PRO A 134 -10.04 4.41 -3.45
C PRO A 134 -11.11 5.36 -2.90
N ASN A 135 -11.67 6.21 -3.72
CA ASN A 135 -12.75 7.11 -3.36
C ASN A 135 -14.09 6.51 -3.76
N GLU A 136 -14.90 6.08 -2.80
CA GLU A 136 -16.23 5.51 -3.05
C GLU A 136 -17.25 6.54 -3.61
N ASP A 137 -17.00 7.82 -3.38
CA ASP A 137 -17.83 8.91 -3.88
C ASP A 137 -17.58 9.25 -5.37
N ASP A 138 -16.68 8.52 -6.03
CA ASP A 138 -16.46 8.66 -7.47
C ASP A 138 -17.60 8.00 -8.23
N GLU A 139 -18.67 8.80 -8.47
CA GLU A 139 -19.89 8.37 -9.16
C GLU A 139 -19.60 7.92 -10.62
N ASP A 140 -18.46 8.31 -11.19
CA ASP A 140 -18.08 7.99 -12.57
C ASP A 140 -17.42 6.60 -12.69
N ASN A 141 -17.06 5.96 -11.57
CA ASN A 141 -16.42 4.66 -11.56
C ASN A 141 -17.23 3.58 -10.80
N ASP A 142 -18.14 2.94 -11.50
CA ASP A 142 -18.99 1.85 -10.98
C ASP A 142 -18.24 0.60 -10.52
N SER A 143 -16.94 0.55 -10.71
CA SER A 143 -16.04 -0.54 -10.34
C SER A 143 -14.95 -0.09 -9.35
N MET A 144 -15.15 1.06 -8.70
CA MET A 144 -14.29 1.52 -7.62
C MET A 144 -14.32 0.51 -6.46
N PRO A 145 -13.17 0.13 -5.91
CA PRO A 145 -13.16 -0.70 -4.72
C PRO A 145 -13.89 -0.06 -3.55
N SER A 146 -14.77 -0.81 -2.90
CA SER A 146 -15.45 -0.36 -1.69
C SER A 146 -14.44 -0.19 -0.55
N HIS A 147 -14.39 1.00 0.02
CA HIS A 147 -13.56 1.38 1.14
C HIS A 147 -14.47 1.79 2.32
N ASP A 148 -14.24 1.23 3.50
CA ASP A 148 -15.01 1.60 4.68
C ASP A 148 -14.48 2.94 5.24
N ASP A 149 -15.27 4.00 5.20
CA ASP A 149 -14.94 5.34 5.73
C ASP A 149 -14.53 5.32 7.22
N ASP A 150 -14.89 4.28 7.96
CA ASP A 150 -14.51 4.06 9.35
C ASP A 150 -13.10 3.42 9.51
N CYS A 151 -12.32 3.28 8.45
CA CYS A 151 -10.97 2.73 8.52
C CYS A 151 -10.03 3.66 9.30
N SER A 152 -9.93 3.44 10.60
CA SER A 152 -9.03 4.19 11.49
C SER A 152 -7.53 3.94 11.23
N LEU A 153 -7.21 3.09 10.27
CA LEU A 153 -5.86 2.61 9.95
C LEU A 153 -5.43 2.95 8.53
N CYS A 154 -6.28 3.65 7.80
CA CYS A 154 -5.98 4.10 6.46
C CYS A 154 -5.56 5.56 6.50
N ASP A 155 -4.46 5.85 5.85
CA ASP A 155 -4.08 7.20 5.49
C ASP A 155 -4.71 7.52 4.14
N SER A 156 -5.00 8.79 3.86
CA SER A 156 -5.54 9.23 2.56
C SER A 156 -4.66 8.84 1.37
N GLU A 157 -3.37 8.62 1.62
CA GLU A 157 -2.40 8.13 0.65
C GLU A 157 -1.52 7.07 1.30
N GLY A 158 -1.07 6.08 0.54
CA GLY A 158 -0.19 5.05 1.06
C GLY A 158 0.51 4.21 0.01
N TRP A 159 1.47 3.38 0.45
CA TRP A 159 2.12 2.41 -0.41
C TRP A 159 1.28 1.16 -0.56
N TYR A 160 1.00 0.77 -1.80
CA TYR A 160 0.35 -0.46 -2.20
C TYR A 160 1.29 -1.36 -2.98
N TYR A 161 1.20 -2.66 -2.75
CA TYR A 161 1.97 -3.65 -3.50
C TYR A 161 1.07 -4.48 -4.40
N PHE A 162 1.28 -4.36 -5.70
CA PHE A 162 0.61 -5.16 -6.71
C PHE A 162 1.42 -6.41 -7.02
N GLN A 163 0.78 -7.56 -7.00
CA GLN A 163 1.39 -8.86 -7.22
C GLN A 163 1.61 -9.11 -8.73
N ASN A 164 2.24 -10.25 -9.08
CA ASN A 164 2.53 -10.58 -10.48
C ASN A 164 1.28 -10.75 -11.36
N ASP A 165 0.13 -10.98 -10.75
CA ASP A 165 -1.18 -11.09 -11.41
C ASP A 165 -1.97 -9.76 -11.35
N GLY A 166 -1.34 -8.70 -10.88
CA GLY A 166 -1.88 -7.35 -10.76
C GLY A 166 -2.75 -7.11 -9.53
N LYS A 167 -3.01 -8.12 -8.71
CA LYS A 167 -3.83 -7.94 -7.52
C LYS A 167 -3.10 -7.16 -6.44
N ALA A 168 -3.74 -6.16 -5.87
CA ALA A 168 -3.26 -5.53 -4.65
C ALA A 168 -3.16 -6.57 -3.51
N TYR A 169 -2.08 -6.52 -2.74
CA TYR A 169 -1.95 -7.41 -1.59
C TYR A 169 -2.70 -6.82 -0.40
N ARG A 170 -3.75 -7.50 0.08
CA ARG A 170 -4.68 -7.03 1.11
C ARG A 170 -4.83 -7.98 2.31
N ASP A 171 -3.86 -8.90 2.53
CA ASP A 171 -3.91 -9.82 3.67
C ASP A 171 -3.33 -9.15 4.93
N ASN A 172 -4.20 -8.64 5.80
CA ASN A 172 -3.86 -8.03 7.09
C ASN A 172 -3.49 -9.05 8.19
N SER A 173 -3.64 -10.35 7.93
CA SER A 173 -3.37 -11.40 8.91
C SER A 173 -1.95 -11.93 8.89
N LYS A 174 -1.16 -11.60 7.84
CA LYS A 174 0.17 -12.14 7.61
C LYS A 174 1.14 -11.11 7.06
N LYS A 175 2.38 -11.18 7.54
CA LYS A 175 3.49 -10.49 6.89
C LYS A 175 3.74 -11.03 5.49
N LYS A 176 3.94 -10.16 4.53
CA LYS A 176 4.32 -10.48 3.14
C LYS A 176 5.81 -10.37 2.95
N LYS A 177 6.42 -11.36 2.28
CA LYS A 177 7.82 -11.27 1.86
C LYS A 177 7.90 -10.74 0.43
N ILE A 178 8.55 -9.59 0.24
CA ILE A 178 8.76 -8.93 -1.05
C ILE A 178 10.25 -8.61 -1.18
N ASN A 179 10.90 -9.07 -2.23
CA ASN A 179 12.32 -8.85 -2.50
C ASN A 179 13.24 -9.13 -1.29
N GLY A 180 12.92 -10.19 -0.51
CA GLY A 180 13.73 -10.61 0.63
C GLY A 180 13.40 -9.93 1.96
N LYS A 181 12.71 -8.80 1.97
CA LYS A 181 12.24 -8.07 3.14
C LYS A 181 10.81 -8.49 3.52
N TYR A 182 10.38 -8.18 4.75
CA TYR A 182 9.03 -8.48 5.23
C TYR A 182 8.28 -7.18 5.52
N TYR A 183 7.02 -7.13 5.07
CA TYR A 183 6.10 -6.01 5.16
C TYR A 183 4.80 -6.46 5.79
N TYR A 184 4.03 -5.49 6.26
CA TYR A 184 2.69 -5.66 6.82
C TYR A 184 1.75 -4.71 6.09
N PHE A 185 0.49 -5.09 6.00
CA PHE A 185 -0.53 -4.34 5.29
C PHE A 185 -1.81 -4.31 6.13
N ASN A 186 -2.60 -3.25 5.99
CA ASN A 186 -3.96 -3.22 6.49
C ASN A 186 -4.90 -4.03 5.57
N GLU A 187 -6.18 -4.09 5.90
CA GLU A 187 -7.18 -4.83 5.13
C GLU A 187 -7.48 -4.20 3.76
N HIS A 188 -7.19 -2.91 3.60
CA HIS A 188 -7.36 -2.16 2.37
C HIS A 188 -6.10 -2.21 1.48
N GLY A 189 -5.03 -2.80 1.98
CA GLY A 189 -3.81 -3.04 1.21
C GLY A 189 -2.77 -1.93 1.31
N GLN A 190 -2.94 -0.94 2.18
CA GLN A 190 -1.89 0.01 2.50
C GLN A 190 -0.81 -0.63 3.35
N MET A 191 0.44 -0.36 3.04
CA MET A 191 1.59 -0.83 3.80
C MET A 191 1.64 -0.12 5.16
N LEU A 192 1.75 -0.92 6.21
CA LEU A 192 1.94 -0.44 7.58
C LEU A 192 3.42 -0.16 7.84
N TYR A 193 3.71 0.85 8.67
CA TYR A 193 5.04 1.30 9.02
C TYR A 193 5.14 1.66 10.51
N GLU A 194 6.34 1.90 11.02
CA GLU A 194 6.64 2.18 12.43
C GLU A 194 6.11 1.10 13.39
N TRP A 195 5.46 1.48 14.49
CA TRP A 195 4.96 0.54 15.48
C TRP A 195 3.68 -0.14 15.02
N ILE A 196 3.69 -1.47 14.96
CA ILE A 196 2.57 -2.30 14.47
C ILE A 196 2.20 -3.30 15.56
N ASN A 197 0.95 -3.25 16.01
CA ASN A 197 0.42 -4.24 16.94
C ASN A 197 0.00 -5.50 16.16
N THR A 198 0.78 -6.57 16.30
CA THR A 198 0.49 -7.86 15.66
C THR A 198 -0.31 -8.81 16.53
N LYS A 199 -0.74 -8.36 17.71
CA LYS A 199 -1.40 -9.19 18.73
C LYS A 199 -2.60 -8.44 19.30
N ASP A 200 -3.60 -8.18 18.47
CA ASP A 200 -4.77 -7.48 18.98
C ASP A 200 -5.42 -8.26 20.14
N LYS A 201 -5.47 -7.60 21.30
CA LYS A 201 -6.09 -8.10 22.53
C LYS A 201 -7.45 -7.43 22.78
N SER A 202 -7.91 -6.57 21.89
CA SER A 202 -9.13 -5.75 22.12
C SER A 202 -10.44 -6.46 21.75
N ALA A 203 -10.39 -7.65 21.18
CA ALA A 203 -11.58 -8.43 20.90
C ALA A 203 -12.30 -8.78 22.21
N THR A 204 -13.40 -8.11 22.49
CA THR A 204 -14.23 -8.30 23.69
C THR A 204 -15.02 -9.59 23.68
N ASP A 205 -15.03 -10.32 22.56
CA ASP A 205 -15.75 -11.57 22.35
C ASP A 205 -14.85 -12.82 22.44
N GLY A 206 -13.55 -12.63 22.73
CA GLY A 206 -12.59 -13.73 22.81
C GLY A 206 -12.06 -14.20 21.43
N SER A 207 -12.47 -13.58 20.35
CA SER A 207 -11.83 -13.75 19.05
C SER A 207 -10.46 -13.04 19.07
N VAL A 208 -9.46 -13.68 18.52
CA VAL A 208 -8.17 -13.03 18.29
C VAL A 208 -8.31 -12.28 16.97
N SER A 209 -8.51 -10.97 17.03
CA SER A 209 -8.36 -10.15 15.83
C SER A 209 -6.90 -10.27 15.40
N THR A 210 -6.71 -10.69 14.17
CA THR A 210 -5.39 -10.77 13.52
C THR A 210 -5.03 -9.49 12.77
N GLU A 211 -5.85 -8.46 12.91
CA GLU A 211 -5.66 -7.17 12.27
C GLU A 211 -4.40 -6.50 12.81
N PHE A 212 -3.54 -6.09 11.91
CA PHE A 212 -2.40 -5.24 12.23
C PHE A 212 -2.90 -3.81 12.35
N VAL A 213 -2.66 -3.19 13.48
CA VAL A 213 -3.14 -1.85 13.76
C VAL A 213 -1.93 -0.95 13.93
N LEU A 214 -1.85 0.12 13.17
CA LEU A 214 -0.94 1.23 13.46
C LEU A 214 -1.29 1.76 14.84
N ASP A 215 -0.32 1.76 15.74
CA ASP A 215 -0.58 2.26 17.08
C ASP A 215 -0.09 3.69 17.23
N GLY A 216 -0.95 4.63 16.84
CA GLY A 216 -0.79 6.03 17.23
C GLY A 216 -1.66 6.39 18.43
N ASP A 217 -2.78 5.67 18.61
CA ASP A 217 -3.87 6.10 19.52
C ASP A 217 -4.25 5.05 20.57
N ARG A 218 -3.58 3.90 20.64
CA ARG A 218 -3.91 2.88 21.63
C ARG A 218 -3.23 3.14 22.95
N ALA A 219 -3.92 3.86 23.83
CA ALA A 219 -3.54 3.96 25.22
C ALA A 219 -3.32 2.57 25.85
N GLY A 220 -2.08 2.25 26.23
CA GLY A 220 -1.72 1.06 27.00
C GLY A 220 -1.15 -0.12 26.24
N ALA A 221 -0.86 -0.01 24.94
CA ALA A 221 -0.06 -1.03 24.25
C ALA A 221 1.44 -0.74 24.50
N SER A 222 2.11 -1.69 25.16
CA SER A 222 3.55 -1.61 25.41
C SER A 222 4.33 -1.94 24.15
N ALA A 223 5.44 -1.24 23.89
CA ALA A 223 6.42 -1.56 22.83
C ALA A 223 6.84 -3.04 22.86
N SER A 224 6.69 -3.70 24.02
CA SER A 224 6.96 -5.12 24.21
C SER A 224 6.06 -6.05 23.39
N ASP A 225 4.87 -5.61 23.02
CA ASP A 225 3.86 -6.38 22.28
C ASP A 225 3.80 -5.99 20.80
N MET A 226 4.63 -5.01 20.40
CA MET A 226 4.67 -4.43 19.08
C MET A 226 5.78 -5.01 18.19
N ILE A 227 5.61 -4.87 16.89
CA ILE A 227 6.67 -4.96 15.90
C ILE A 227 6.95 -3.55 15.38
N TYR A 228 8.23 -3.24 15.16
CA TYR A 228 8.62 -2.04 14.46
C TYR A 228 8.98 -2.35 13.01
N ALA A 229 8.28 -1.72 12.10
CA ALA A 229 8.66 -1.60 10.69
C ALA A 229 9.38 -0.26 10.50
N ASN A 230 10.15 -0.14 9.45
CA ASN A 230 10.82 1.13 9.13
C ASN A 230 9.79 2.20 8.76
N GLU A 231 10.26 3.45 8.65
CA GLU A 231 9.45 4.59 8.22
C GLU A 231 8.75 4.34 6.88
N VAL A 232 7.79 5.17 6.54
CA VAL A 232 6.88 5.00 5.40
C VAL A 232 7.57 4.76 4.06
N GLU A 233 8.77 5.32 3.83
CA GLU A 233 9.52 5.12 2.59
C GLU A 233 10.14 3.72 2.44
N ASP A 234 10.32 2.98 3.54
CA ASP A 234 10.83 1.60 3.51
C ASP A 234 9.78 0.59 3.98
N GLY A 235 9.08 0.84 5.09
CA GLY A 235 8.03 -0.01 5.68
C GLY A 235 8.48 -1.45 6.00
N SER A 236 9.73 -1.81 5.70
CA SER A 236 10.21 -3.16 5.98
C SER A 236 10.50 -3.36 7.47
N ARG A 237 10.32 -4.59 7.92
CA ARG A 237 10.54 -4.97 9.31
C ARG A 237 11.95 -4.63 9.79
N ALA A 238 12.07 -3.83 10.87
CA ALA A 238 13.31 -3.29 11.39
C ALA A 238 14.29 -4.38 11.92
N ALA A 239 15.58 -4.09 11.79
CA ALA A 239 16.66 -4.89 12.34
C ALA A 239 17.87 -4.03 12.67
N GLY A 240 18.33 -4.04 13.91
CA GLY A 240 19.46 -3.23 14.38
C GLY A 240 19.05 -2.21 15.42
N TRP A 241 19.86 -1.15 15.54
CA TRP A 241 19.65 -0.07 16.47
C TRP A 241 18.82 1.06 15.86
N TYR A 242 17.87 1.57 16.63
CA TYR A 242 17.00 2.69 16.29
C TYR A 242 16.81 3.59 17.50
N GLU A 243 16.81 4.89 17.28
CA GLU A 243 16.41 5.90 18.25
C GLU A 243 15.05 6.43 17.78
N ILE A 244 14.01 6.10 18.52
CA ILE A 244 12.61 6.34 18.14
C ILE A 244 11.75 6.53 19.37
N ASP A 245 10.55 7.08 19.17
CA ASP A 245 9.53 7.15 20.21
C ASP A 245 9.01 5.75 20.57
N GLY A 246 8.75 5.52 21.86
CA GLY A 246 8.06 4.33 22.30
C GLY A 246 6.59 4.30 21.87
N ALA A 247 6.02 3.10 21.74
CA ALA A 247 4.63 2.95 21.32
C ALA A 247 3.65 3.64 22.28
N GLU A 248 3.93 3.61 23.57
CA GLU A 248 3.12 4.24 24.62
C GLU A 248 3.28 5.78 24.70
N ASP A 249 4.38 6.31 24.15
CA ASP A 249 4.71 7.74 24.23
C ASP A 249 4.37 8.50 22.94
N ARG A 250 3.86 7.82 21.92
CA ARG A 250 3.51 8.43 20.64
C ARG A 250 2.54 9.60 20.79
N GLY A 251 3.01 10.79 20.45
CA GLY A 251 2.22 12.03 20.44
C GLY A 251 2.23 12.84 21.72
N ASN A 252 2.88 12.38 22.80
CA ASN A 252 2.88 13.09 24.08
C ASN A 252 4.23 13.68 24.51
N ASP A 253 5.34 13.16 24.00
CA ASP A 253 6.69 13.60 24.37
C ASP A 253 7.61 13.71 23.15
N ASN A 254 8.58 14.64 23.23
CA ASN A 254 9.68 14.70 22.26
C ASN A 254 10.86 13.77 22.69
N ASP A 255 10.63 12.91 23.65
CA ASP A 255 11.66 12.02 24.20
C ASP A 255 11.74 10.75 23.38
N THR A 256 12.89 10.52 22.76
CA THR A 256 13.20 9.31 22.03
C THR A 256 14.02 8.36 22.88
N ASP A 257 13.84 7.08 22.66
CA ASP A 257 14.60 6.02 23.32
C ASP A 257 15.35 5.16 22.29
N TRP A 258 16.44 4.54 22.75
CA TRP A 258 17.17 3.59 21.94
C TRP A 258 16.62 2.18 22.06
N TYR A 259 16.36 1.54 20.93
CA TYR A 259 15.91 0.16 20.80
C TYR A 259 16.87 -0.67 19.95
N PHE A 260 16.90 -1.96 20.22
CA PHE A 260 17.54 -2.90 19.31
C PHE A 260 16.55 -3.94 18.82
N PHE A 261 16.26 -3.92 17.53
CA PHE A 261 15.30 -4.83 16.89
C PHE A 261 15.97 -6.05 16.28
N LYS A 262 15.31 -7.18 16.42
CA LYS A 262 15.62 -8.39 15.69
C LYS A 262 14.34 -8.93 15.08
N LYS A 263 14.21 -8.83 13.76
CA LYS A 263 13.02 -9.21 13.02
C LYS A 263 11.78 -8.36 13.41
N GLY A 264 11.98 -7.09 13.67
CA GLY A 264 10.96 -6.15 14.12
C GLY A 264 10.64 -6.21 15.62
N GLU A 265 11.06 -7.23 16.34
CA GLU A 265 10.83 -7.35 17.77
C GLU A 265 11.95 -6.68 18.57
N ALA A 266 11.57 -5.80 19.51
CA ALA A 266 12.54 -5.17 20.40
C ALA A 266 13.20 -6.20 21.35
N LYS A 267 14.49 -6.05 21.57
CA LYS A 267 15.18 -6.74 22.67
C LYS A 267 14.77 -6.14 23.99
N LYS A 268 14.29 -6.96 24.94
CA LYS A 268 13.65 -6.51 26.18
C LYS A 268 13.87 -7.46 27.35
N ALA A 269 13.57 -6.98 28.56
CA ALA A 269 13.42 -7.82 29.75
C ALA A 269 12.08 -8.58 29.69
N GLY A 270 12.05 -9.78 30.25
CA GLY A 270 10.85 -10.57 30.42
C GLY A 270 10.33 -10.53 31.87
N ALA A 271 9.19 -11.19 32.09
CA ALA A 271 8.64 -11.31 33.46
C ALA A 271 9.61 -11.97 34.45
N GLU A 272 10.47 -12.85 33.97
CA GLU A 272 11.53 -13.52 34.75
C GLU A 272 12.64 -12.58 35.22
N ASP A 273 12.77 -11.42 34.61
CA ASP A 273 13.79 -10.40 34.93
C ASP A 273 13.28 -9.37 35.95
N ALA A 274 12.09 -9.58 36.52
CA ALA A 274 11.48 -8.71 37.54
C ALA A 274 12.33 -8.64 38.82
N GLN A 275 12.53 -7.44 39.33
CA GLN A 275 13.20 -7.19 40.60
C GLN A 275 12.44 -6.14 41.39
N THR A 276 12.08 -6.49 42.64
CA THR A 276 11.39 -5.56 43.54
C THR A 276 12.40 -5.00 44.52
N ASP A 277 12.47 -3.71 44.66
CA ASP A 277 13.34 -3.03 45.61
C ASP A 277 12.73 -3.01 47.03
N SER A 278 13.44 -2.38 47.98
CA SER A 278 13.02 -2.29 49.37
C SER A 278 11.79 -1.39 49.57
N THR A 279 11.42 -0.60 48.59
CA THR A 279 10.22 0.29 48.62
C THR A 279 8.97 -0.42 48.03
N GLY A 280 9.16 -1.60 47.46
CA GLY A 280 8.11 -2.37 46.80
C GLY A 280 7.95 -2.04 45.28
N THR A 281 8.82 -1.21 44.71
CA THR A 281 8.83 -0.89 43.30
C THR A 281 9.47 -2.01 42.50
N THR A 282 8.74 -2.52 41.50
CA THR A 282 9.25 -3.59 40.62
C THR A 282 9.78 -2.99 39.35
N GLN A 283 11.00 -3.32 39.00
CA GLN A 283 11.65 -2.96 37.73
C GLN A 283 12.02 -4.23 36.98
N TYR A 284 11.99 -4.15 35.67
CA TYR A 284 12.37 -5.23 34.76
C TYR A 284 13.63 -4.78 34.01
N ARG A 285 14.76 -5.48 34.23
CA ARG A 285 16.05 -5.12 33.63
C ARG A 285 16.78 -6.36 33.17
N LYS A 286 17.17 -6.39 31.89
CA LYS A 286 17.90 -7.52 31.30
C LYS A 286 19.19 -7.08 30.65
N LYS A 287 20.25 -7.74 30.98
CA LYS A 287 21.56 -7.57 30.34
C LYS A 287 21.65 -8.46 29.10
N ILE A 288 21.79 -7.84 27.92
CA ILE A 288 21.83 -8.54 26.63
C ILE A 288 23.15 -8.22 25.91
N LYS A 289 23.77 -9.25 25.33
CA LYS A 289 25.01 -9.09 24.55
C LYS A 289 24.68 -8.89 23.08
N ILE A 290 25.12 -7.74 22.52
CA ILE A 290 24.95 -7.37 21.11
C ILE A 290 26.33 -7.01 20.56
N ASN A 291 26.75 -7.66 19.48
CA ASN A 291 28.04 -7.42 18.82
C ASN A 291 29.25 -7.37 19.78
N GLY A 292 29.25 -8.25 20.77
CA GLY A 292 30.35 -8.37 21.73
C GLY A 292 30.27 -7.48 22.96
N LYS A 293 29.41 -6.46 22.98
CA LYS A 293 29.18 -5.56 24.11
C LYS A 293 27.87 -5.90 24.83
N TYR A 294 27.79 -5.56 26.13
CA TYR A 294 26.56 -5.73 26.91
C TYR A 294 25.82 -4.42 27.04
N PHE A 295 24.51 -4.50 26.92
CA PHE A 295 23.54 -3.43 27.07
C PHE A 295 22.46 -3.85 28.06
N CYS A 296 21.74 -2.90 28.64
CA CYS A 296 20.59 -3.13 29.49
C CYS A 296 19.32 -2.68 28.79
N PHE A 297 18.27 -3.49 28.86
CA PHE A 297 16.94 -3.14 28.33
C PHE A 297 15.89 -3.37 29.40
N ASP A 298 14.85 -2.54 29.39
CA ASP A 298 13.67 -2.74 30.24
C ASP A 298 12.63 -3.69 29.61
N GLN A 299 11.44 -3.74 30.21
CA GLN A 299 10.33 -4.57 29.74
C GLN A 299 9.74 -4.08 28.41
N ASP A 300 9.84 -2.80 28.12
CA ASP A 300 9.30 -2.17 26.90
C ASP A 300 10.31 -2.16 25.75
N GLY A 301 11.56 -2.55 26.06
CA GLY A 301 12.63 -2.64 25.08
C GLY A 301 13.50 -1.38 25.02
N LYS A 302 13.28 -0.41 25.90
CA LYS A 302 14.09 0.81 25.99
C LYS A 302 15.47 0.50 26.53
N MET A 303 16.52 0.97 25.87
CA MET A 303 17.89 0.84 26.35
C MET A 303 18.09 1.71 27.60
N GLN A 304 18.65 1.11 28.64
CA GLN A 304 18.87 1.75 29.92
C GLN A 304 20.36 2.10 30.10
N THR A 305 20.63 3.29 30.61
CA THR A 305 21.95 3.83 30.94
C THR A 305 22.11 4.03 32.47
N GLY A 306 23.23 4.49 32.91
CA GLY A 306 23.50 4.74 34.30
C GLY A 306 23.66 3.46 35.17
N LEU A 307 23.33 3.57 36.45
CA LEU A 307 23.38 2.46 37.41
C LEU A 307 22.12 1.59 37.28
N GLN A 308 22.32 0.32 36.92
CA GLN A 308 21.22 -0.63 36.74
C GLN A 308 21.42 -1.85 37.65
N ARG A 309 20.37 -2.21 38.39
CA ARG A 309 20.34 -3.43 39.19
C ARG A 309 19.78 -4.57 38.36
N ILE A 310 20.54 -5.67 38.21
CA ILE A 310 20.15 -6.83 37.40
C ILE A 310 20.49 -8.09 38.16
N ALA A 311 19.50 -8.94 38.46
CA ALA A 311 19.67 -10.20 39.20
C ALA A 311 20.44 -10.03 40.52
N GLY A 312 20.16 -8.95 41.26
CA GLY A 312 20.78 -8.66 42.55
C GLY A 312 22.17 -8.01 42.49
N HIS A 313 22.72 -7.81 41.32
CA HIS A 313 24.00 -7.13 41.09
C HIS A 313 23.78 -5.74 40.47
N THR A 314 24.66 -4.78 40.80
CA THR A 314 24.66 -3.45 40.22
C THR A 314 25.71 -3.38 39.12
N TYR A 315 25.27 -2.83 37.96
CA TYR A 315 26.10 -2.59 36.77
C TYR A 315 25.99 -1.13 36.40
N TYR A 316 27.01 -0.61 35.71
CA TYR A 316 26.98 0.73 35.12
C TYR A 316 27.07 0.64 33.62
N PHE A 317 26.16 1.34 32.94
CA PHE A 317 26.09 1.50 31.48
C PHE A 317 26.33 2.98 31.17
N ASP A 318 27.27 3.29 30.27
CA ASP A 318 27.52 4.65 29.85
C ASP A 318 26.40 5.19 28.97
N ASP A 319 26.49 6.48 28.56
CA ASP A 319 25.48 7.15 27.73
C ASP A 319 25.26 6.49 26.36
N ASN A 320 26.23 5.70 25.91
CA ASN A 320 26.11 4.86 24.72
C ASN A 320 25.52 3.46 25.02
N GLY A 321 25.08 3.21 26.26
CA GLY A 321 24.55 1.92 26.71
C GLY A 321 25.59 0.84 26.93
N TYR A 322 26.91 1.12 26.86
CA TYR A 322 27.92 0.09 27.05
C TYR A 322 28.20 -0.21 28.52
N MET A 323 28.06 -1.47 28.91
CA MET A 323 28.43 -1.91 30.26
C MET A 323 29.92 -1.65 30.51
N LYS A 324 30.22 -0.96 31.61
CA LYS A 324 31.59 -0.71 32.10
C LYS A 324 32.04 -1.79 33.06
N THR A 325 33.35 -2.00 33.10
CA THR A 325 34.03 -2.89 34.06
C THR A 325 35.29 -2.21 34.58
N GLY A 326 35.67 -2.52 35.82
CA GLY A 326 36.81 -1.89 36.47
C GLY A 326 36.44 -0.59 37.17
N LYS A 327 37.44 0.29 37.40
CA LYS A 327 37.21 1.58 38.06
C LYS A 327 36.53 2.56 37.06
N THR A 328 35.36 3.05 37.44
CA THR A 328 34.64 4.04 36.67
C THR A 328 34.01 5.11 37.57
N THR A 329 33.80 6.31 37.06
CA THR A 329 33.01 7.37 37.71
C THR A 329 31.62 7.38 37.12
N ALA A 330 30.62 7.58 37.95
CA ALA A 330 29.22 7.75 37.59
C ALA A 330 28.61 8.80 38.50
N ASP A 331 27.68 9.55 37.96
CA ASP A 331 26.86 10.51 38.71
C ASP A 331 25.62 9.78 39.25
N ASP A 332 25.15 10.22 40.42
CA ASP A 332 23.87 9.78 40.97
C ASP A 332 22.72 10.74 40.55
N ASP A 333 21.50 10.45 41.03
CA ASP A 333 20.29 11.24 40.71
C ASP A 333 20.35 12.67 41.28
N ASN A 334 21.40 13.06 42.01
CA ASN A 334 21.63 14.40 42.53
C ASN A 334 22.83 15.11 41.88
N ASP A 335 23.34 14.61 40.78
CA ASP A 335 24.57 15.05 40.10
C ASP A 335 25.86 14.93 40.94
N ASP A 336 25.86 14.10 42.01
CA ASP A 336 27.04 13.82 42.77
C ASP A 336 27.87 12.73 42.09
N THR A 337 29.14 13.03 41.79
CA THR A 337 30.05 12.09 41.09
C THR A 337 30.67 11.09 42.05
N PHE A 338 30.43 9.83 41.86
CA PHE A 338 30.99 8.74 42.64
C PHE A 338 31.95 7.87 41.81
N THR A 339 32.94 7.29 42.51
CA THR A 339 33.82 6.30 41.88
C THR A 339 33.41 4.89 42.28
N PHE A 340 33.06 4.09 41.32
CA PHE A 340 32.67 2.69 41.49
C PHE A 340 33.72 1.74 40.88
N TYR A 341 33.68 0.52 41.34
CA TYR A 341 34.48 -0.57 40.80
C TYR A 341 33.54 -1.71 40.40
N PHE A 342 33.38 -1.94 39.10
CA PHE A 342 32.47 -2.92 38.52
C PHE A 342 33.21 -4.15 37.97
#